data_de560ca2c4d87131bedd45b37a3f6271
#
_entry.id   de560ca2c4d87131bedd45b37a3f6271
#
_cell.length_a   1.000
_cell.length_b   1.000
_cell.length_c   1.000
_cell.angle_alpha   90.00
_cell.angle_beta   90.00
_cell.angle_gamma   90.00
#
_symmetry.space_group_name_H-M   'P 1'
#
loop_
_entity.id
_entity.type
_entity.pdbx_description
1 polymer ?
#
loop_
_entity_poly.entity_id
_entity_poly.type
_entity_poly.pdbx_seq_one_letter_code
_entity_poly.pdbx_strand_id
1 'polypeptide(L)'
;MYKSRFQQLGGFITEALLENSCAKIVQSNCNKALKVVEELQEAIEITIEKQIDPTIREIKNHHREVCDNLDRSKEKYISNLTNSAFYEIDQFKSDLREKMYVHINKNIEDEECKEIFKNELIQGIETLHEDIKWRFRECEKRFDGEIKEAIKQLEYRIKDSLAMLDRINIDSGFDSGFDFSFNIDSGINKIGLFASIGGLALLLAAPVLGEFALFGGLVLGAIGIVKSVWSFFDSDYKKSQQRKEMNKNLDKACEKIAEAVKSRIESYKKGASEMIENLKASFNDLIVCYERMREGLIKAGEDLWHLDNRIKTTLKNKGTCNE
;
A
#
# COMPACT_ATOMS: atom_id res chain seq x y z
N MET A 1 41.28 -10.12 84.18
CA MET A 1 41.65 -10.86 82.99
C MET A 1 40.43 -11.56 82.25
N TYR A 2 39.44 -12.02 82.94
CA TYR A 2 38.29 -12.73 82.30
C TYR A 2 37.33 -11.85 81.51
N LYS A 3 37.07 -10.59 81.83
CA LYS A 3 36.17 -9.68 81.14
C LYS A 3 36.65 -9.29 79.73
N SER A 4 37.96 -9.22 79.49
CA SER A 4 38.47 -8.86 78.13
C SER A 4 38.39 -9.99 77.15
N ARG A 5 38.52 -11.26 77.57
CA ARG A 5 38.36 -12.42 76.71
C ARG A 5 36.91 -12.66 76.28
N PHE A 6 35.95 -12.36 77.18
CA PHE A 6 34.52 -12.47 76.84
C PHE A 6 34.07 -11.41 75.86
N GLN A 7 34.62 -10.21 75.96
CA GLN A 7 34.36 -9.16 74.95
C GLN A 7 34.96 -9.48 73.58
N GLN A 8 36.18 -10.05 73.56
CA GLN A 8 36.81 -10.52 72.29
C GLN A 8 36.09 -11.66 71.68
N LEU A 9 35.58 -12.63 72.45
CA LEU A 9 34.76 -13.74 71.96
C LEU A 9 33.43 -13.24 71.47
N GLY A 10 32.78 -12.33 72.19
CA GLY A 10 31.52 -11.70 71.71
C GLY A 10 31.70 -10.93 70.44
N GLY A 11 32.75 -10.19 70.23
CA GLY A 11 33.09 -9.51 68.96
C GLY A 11 33.29 -10.46 67.85
N PHE A 12 34.06 -11.53 68.08
CA PHE A 12 34.31 -12.55 67.03
C PHE A 12 33.03 -13.29 66.62
N ILE A 13 32.15 -13.69 67.52
CA ILE A 13 30.89 -14.31 67.29
C ILE A 13 29.92 -13.38 66.48
N THR A 14 29.91 -12.09 66.89
CA THR A 14 29.06 -11.10 66.22
C THR A 14 29.54 -10.83 64.77
N GLU A 15 30.87 -10.76 64.59
CA GLU A 15 31.44 -10.56 63.25
C GLU A 15 31.20 -11.77 62.31
N ALA A 16 31.46 -12.97 62.85
CA ALA A 16 31.18 -14.23 62.09
C ALA A 16 29.69 -14.44 61.78
N LEU A 17 28.80 -14.07 62.70
CA LEU A 17 27.34 -14.13 62.47
C LEU A 17 26.88 -13.08 61.46
N LEU A 18 27.44 -11.86 61.48
CA LEU A 18 27.14 -10.81 60.52
C LEU A 18 27.60 -11.17 59.10
N GLU A 19 28.84 -11.66 58.96
CA GLU A 19 29.38 -12.07 57.67
C GLU A 19 28.58 -13.24 57.07
N ASN A 20 28.28 -14.28 57.85
CA ASN A 20 27.44 -15.40 57.41
C ASN A 20 26.00 -14.97 57.05
N SER A 21 25.44 -14.02 57.81
CA SER A 21 24.09 -13.52 57.52
C SER A 21 24.08 -12.68 56.23
N CYS A 22 25.09 -11.80 56.04
CA CYS A 22 25.21 -11.04 54.78
C CYS A 22 25.41 -11.96 53.57
N ALA A 23 26.25 -12.99 53.67
CA ALA A 23 26.48 -13.95 52.62
C ALA A 23 25.20 -14.71 52.23
N LYS A 24 24.43 -15.18 53.22
CA LYS A 24 23.12 -15.84 53.01
C LYS A 24 22.07 -14.93 52.40
N ILE A 25 22.01 -13.67 52.84
CA ILE A 25 21.08 -12.68 52.25
C ILE A 25 21.43 -12.42 50.77
N VAL A 26 22.71 -12.20 50.45
CA VAL A 26 23.18 -12.01 49.07
C VAL A 26 22.88 -13.22 48.23
N GLN A 27 23.17 -14.43 48.69
CA GLN A 27 22.89 -15.67 48.00
C GLN A 27 21.38 -15.85 47.72
N SER A 28 20.54 -15.60 48.72
CA SER A 28 19.09 -15.66 48.61
C SER A 28 18.57 -14.66 47.56
N ASN A 29 19.05 -13.43 47.59
CA ASN A 29 18.63 -12.41 46.63
C ASN A 29 19.13 -12.70 45.20
N CYS A 30 20.35 -13.19 45.05
CA CYS A 30 20.85 -13.65 43.75
C CYS A 30 20.05 -14.81 43.18
N ASN A 31 19.67 -15.79 43.99
CA ASN A 31 18.83 -16.92 43.55
C ASN A 31 17.44 -16.45 43.15
N LYS A 32 16.85 -15.49 43.86
CA LYS A 32 15.58 -14.88 43.46
C LYS A 32 15.72 -14.14 42.14
N ALA A 33 16.78 -13.36 41.96
CA ALA A 33 17.04 -12.63 40.72
C ALA A 33 17.25 -13.58 39.54
N LEU A 34 17.98 -14.69 39.72
CA LEU A 34 18.17 -15.70 38.70
C LEU A 34 16.81 -16.32 38.23
N LYS A 35 15.94 -16.62 39.21
CA LYS A 35 14.61 -17.16 38.89
C LYS A 35 13.79 -16.16 38.10
N VAL A 36 13.80 -14.88 38.45
CA VAL A 36 13.09 -13.84 37.69
C VAL A 36 13.64 -13.69 36.26
N VAL A 37 14.98 -13.73 36.14
CA VAL A 37 15.64 -13.65 34.83
C VAL A 37 15.21 -14.85 33.90
N GLU A 38 15.21 -16.06 34.49
CA GLU A 38 14.80 -17.28 33.76
C GLU A 38 13.32 -17.20 33.33
N GLU A 39 12.41 -16.79 34.21
CA GLU A 39 10.99 -16.59 33.91
C GLU A 39 10.75 -15.54 32.83
N LEU A 40 11.52 -14.43 32.86
CA LEU A 40 11.46 -13.39 31.82
C LEU A 40 11.98 -13.88 30.47
N GLN A 41 13.07 -14.65 30.44
CA GLN A 41 13.59 -15.24 29.20
C GLN A 41 12.58 -16.18 28.57
N GLU A 42 11.97 -17.08 29.35
CA GLU A 42 10.91 -17.99 28.89
C GLU A 42 9.70 -17.20 28.37
N ALA A 43 9.27 -16.16 29.08
CA ALA A 43 8.15 -15.32 28.64
C ALA A 43 8.44 -14.59 27.31
N ILE A 44 9.65 -14.08 27.13
CA ILE A 44 10.08 -13.46 25.84
C ILE A 44 10.06 -14.50 24.73
N GLU A 45 10.61 -15.68 24.93
CA GLU A 45 10.65 -16.75 23.93
C GLU A 45 9.25 -17.17 23.51
N ILE A 46 8.37 -17.42 24.50
CA ILE A 46 6.96 -17.74 24.27
C ILE A 46 6.25 -16.62 23.48
N THR A 47 6.51 -15.36 23.83
CA THR A 47 5.91 -14.21 23.13
C THR A 47 6.35 -14.15 21.68
N ILE A 48 7.64 -14.34 21.40
CA ILE A 48 8.16 -14.36 20.02
C ILE A 48 7.54 -15.52 19.24
N GLU A 49 7.60 -16.74 19.76
CA GLU A 49 7.18 -17.94 19.03
C GLU A 49 5.66 -18.03 18.83
N LYS A 50 4.89 -17.69 19.85
CA LYS A 50 3.43 -17.90 19.86
C LYS A 50 2.62 -16.69 19.43
N GLN A 51 3.20 -15.49 19.48
CA GLN A 51 2.47 -14.26 19.14
C GLN A 51 3.11 -13.52 17.97
N ILE A 52 4.39 -13.14 18.06
CA ILE A 52 5.03 -12.26 17.08
C ILE A 52 5.28 -12.98 15.75
N ASP A 53 5.93 -14.13 15.76
CA ASP A 53 6.27 -14.87 14.53
C ASP A 53 5.05 -15.35 13.74
N PRO A 54 3.97 -15.87 14.35
CA PRO A 54 2.74 -16.16 13.64
C PRO A 54 2.09 -14.92 13.04
N THR A 55 2.04 -13.81 13.79
CA THR A 55 1.46 -12.55 13.32
C THR A 55 2.24 -11.98 12.13
N ILE A 56 3.58 -11.97 12.17
CA ILE A 56 4.41 -11.55 11.03
C ILE A 56 4.11 -12.41 9.79
N ARG A 57 3.98 -13.72 9.94
CA ARG A 57 3.67 -14.64 8.83
C ARG A 57 2.28 -14.36 8.24
N GLU A 58 1.29 -14.16 9.08
CA GLU A 58 -0.07 -13.83 8.66
C GLU A 58 -0.11 -12.51 7.90
N ILE A 59 0.51 -11.45 8.45
CA ILE A 59 0.59 -10.14 7.80
C ILE A 59 1.31 -10.24 6.45
N LYS A 60 2.44 -10.95 6.37
CA LYS A 60 3.18 -11.13 5.11
C LYS A 60 2.36 -11.87 4.05
N ASN A 61 1.62 -12.90 4.41
CA ASN A 61 0.76 -13.63 3.49
C ASN A 61 -0.37 -12.74 2.99
N HIS A 62 -1.03 -12.01 3.90
CA HIS A 62 -2.11 -11.10 3.56
C HIS A 62 -1.62 -9.92 2.71
N HIS A 63 -0.46 -9.35 3.04
CA HIS A 63 0.19 -8.32 2.23
C HIS A 63 0.37 -8.77 0.77
N ARG A 64 0.87 -9.99 0.55
CA ARG A 64 1.03 -10.55 -0.79
C ARG A 64 -0.30 -10.64 -1.53
N GLU A 65 -1.33 -11.19 -0.89
CA GLU A 65 -2.67 -11.31 -1.46
C GLU A 65 -3.26 -9.95 -1.85
N VAL A 66 -3.14 -8.95 -0.97
CA VAL A 66 -3.63 -7.59 -1.23
C VAL A 66 -2.84 -6.93 -2.37
N CYS A 67 -1.52 -7.08 -2.42
CA CYS A 67 -0.70 -6.58 -3.52
C CYS A 67 -1.11 -7.18 -4.86
N ASP A 68 -1.32 -8.50 -4.92
CA ASP A 68 -1.77 -9.20 -6.12
C ASP A 68 -3.19 -8.76 -6.55
N ASN A 69 -4.07 -8.49 -5.59
CA ASN A 69 -5.40 -7.97 -5.86
C ASN A 69 -5.36 -6.55 -6.42
N LEU A 70 -4.55 -5.67 -5.82
CA LEU A 70 -4.36 -4.29 -6.29
C LEU A 70 -3.79 -4.24 -7.72
N ASP A 71 -2.81 -5.08 -8.04
CA ASP A 71 -2.26 -5.17 -9.40
C ASP A 71 -3.31 -5.65 -10.40
N ARG A 72 -4.10 -6.66 -10.03
CA ARG A 72 -5.21 -7.14 -10.88
C ARG A 72 -6.29 -6.06 -11.08
N SER A 73 -6.64 -5.32 -10.05
CA SER A 73 -7.59 -4.20 -10.14
C SER A 73 -7.07 -3.11 -11.07
N LYS A 74 -5.78 -2.76 -11.01
CA LYS A 74 -5.12 -1.82 -11.92
C LYS A 74 -5.19 -2.30 -13.37
N GLU A 75 -4.79 -3.53 -13.63
CA GLU A 75 -4.80 -4.10 -14.98
C GLU A 75 -6.21 -4.14 -15.56
N LYS A 76 -7.19 -4.56 -14.76
CA LYS A 76 -8.61 -4.54 -15.12
C LYS A 76 -9.11 -3.13 -15.42
N TYR A 77 -8.73 -2.14 -14.60
CA TYR A 77 -9.07 -0.75 -14.81
C TYR A 77 -8.54 -0.24 -16.16
N ILE A 78 -7.25 -0.43 -16.44
CA ILE A 78 -6.63 0.00 -17.70
C ILE A 78 -7.22 -0.74 -18.92
N SER A 79 -7.46 -2.03 -18.79
CA SER A 79 -8.14 -2.82 -19.83
C SER A 79 -9.55 -2.30 -20.12
N ASN A 80 -10.32 -1.99 -19.09
CA ASN A 80 -11.68 -1.46 -19.22
C ASN A 80 -11.67 -0.07 -19.89
N LEU A 81 -10.75 0.83 -19.51
CA LEU A 81 -10.58 2.12 -20.16
C LEU A 81 -10.30 1.94 -21.65
N THR A 82 -9.33 1.07 -21.96
CA THR A 82 -8.92 0.78 -23.34
C THR A 82 -10.10 0.24 -24.17
N ASN A 83 -10.72 -0.82 -23.70
CA ASN A 83 -11.81 -1.47 -24.41
C ASN A 83 -13.02 -0.54 -24.61
N SER A 84 -13.37 0.24 -23.57
CA SER A 84 -14.47 1.19 -23.66
C SER A 84 -14.19 2.28 -24.68
N ALA A 85 -12.99 2.85 -24.66
CA ALA A 85 -12.63 3.92 -25.60
C ALA A 85 -12.63 3.44 -27.06
N PHE A 86 -12.02 2.29 -27.33
CA PHE A 86 -12.00 1.74 -28.70
C PHE A 86 -13.38 1.32 -29.18
N TYR A 87 -14.23 0.81 -28.29
CA TYR A 87 -15.62 0.52 -28.62
C TYR A 87 -16.35 1.80 -29.07
N GLU A 88 -16.25 2.91 -28.34
CA GLU A 88 -16.90 4.16 -28.72
C GLU A 88 -16.33 4.76 -30.03
N ILE A 89 -15.01 4.61 -30.26
CA ILE A 89 -14.40 5.01 -31.56
C ILE A 89 -14.93 4.19 -32.71
N ASP A 90 -15.11 2.89 -32.55
CA ASP A 90 -15.65 2.02 -33.59
C ASP A 90 -17.13 2.32 -33.87
N GLN A 91 -17.93 2.59 -32.83
CA GLN A 91 -19.31 3.04 -32.96
C GLN A 91 -19.38 4.37 -33.73
N PHE A 92 -18.63 5.37 -33.32
CA PHE A 92 -18.52 6.65 -33.98
C PHE A 92 -18.17 6.50 -35.46
N LYS A 93 -17.20 5.66 -35.79
CA LYS A 93 -16.79 5.38 -37.17
C LYS A 93 -17.93 4.76 -37.98
N SER A 94 -18.66 3.84 -37.39
CA SER A 94 -19.81 3.17 -38.03
C SER A 94 -20.94 4.16 -38.28
N ASP A 95 -21.34 4.93 -37.30
CA ASP A 95 -22.44 5.87 -37.33
C ASP A 95 -22.18 7.00 -38.34
N LEU A 96 -20.99 7.57 -38.33
CA LEU A 96 -20.61 8.62 -39.26
C LEU A 96 -20.56 8.10 -40.70
N ARG A 97 -20.07 6.86 -40.90
CA ARG A 97 -20.09 6.22 -42.20
C ARG A 97 -21.51 6.02 -42.75
N GLU A 98 -22.42 5.55 -41.91
CA GLU A 98 -23.81 5.35 -42.28
C GLU A 98 -24.51 6.66 -42.65
N LYS A 99 -24.38 7.69 -41.85
CA LYS A 99 -24.89 9.04 -42.10
C LYS A 99 -24.38 9.58 -43.43
N MET A 100 -23.09 9.51 -43.66
CA MET A 100 -22.49 10.01 -44.91
C MET A 100 -22.95 9.23 -46.14
N TYR A 101 -23.15 7.92 -46.05
CA TYR A 101 -23.66 7.11 -47.13
C TYR A 101 -25.10 7.49 -47.52
N VAL A 102 -25.93 7.87 -46.56
CA VAL A 102 -27.27 8.39 -46.82
C VAL A 102 -27.20 9.69 -47.65
N HIS A 103 -26.29 10.61 -47.30
CA HIS A 103 -26.09 11.86 -48.04
C HIS A 103 -25.52 11.61 -49.45
N ILE A 104 -24.49 10.81 -49.61
CA ILE A 104 -23.87 10.48 -50.90
C ILE A 104 -24.88 9.81 -51.84
N ASN A 105 -25.81 9.01 -51.33
CA ASN A 105 -26.82 8.37 -52.12
C ASN A 105 -27.81 9.35 -52.78
N LYS A 106 -27.96 10.57 -52.21
CA LYS A 106 -28.80 11.63 -52.76
C LYS A 106 -28.18 12.38 -53.94
N ASN A 107 -27.00 11.94 -54.46
CA ASN A 107 -26.26 12.58 -55.57
C ASN A 107 -25.81 14.03 -55.25
N ILE A 108 -25.31 14.27 -54.08
CA ILE A 108 -24.79 15.59 -53.67
C ILE A 108 -23.49 15.94 -54.42
N GLU A 109 -23.22 17.24 -54.56
CA GLU A 109 -21.99 17.74 -55.16
C GLU A 109 -20.80 17.53 -54.20
N ASP A 110 -19.55 17.52 -54.75
CA ASP A 110 -18.34 17.22 -53.97
C ASP A 110 -18.10 18.23 -52.87
N GLU A 111 -18.33 19.52 -53.12
CA GLU A 111 -18.18 20.54 -52.10
C GLU A 111 -19.23 20.43 -50.99
N GLU A 112 -20.48 20.09 -51.34
CA GLU A 112 -21.53 19.82 -50.37
C GLU A 112 -21.20 18.58 -49.53
N CYS A 113 -20.69 17.50 -50.16
CA CYS A 113 -20.24 16.30 -49.47
C CYS A 113 -19.11 16.61 -48.45
N LYS A 114 -18.16 17.46 -48.82
CA LYS A 114 -17.08 17.93 -47.89
C LYS A 114 -17.64 18.69 -46.70
N GLU A 115 -18.55 19.64 -46.93
CA GLU A 115 -19.15 20.43 -45.88
C GLU A 115 -19.94 19.57 -44.90
N ILE A 116 -20.79 18.68 -45.43
CA ILE A 116 -21.56 17.74 -44.64
C ILE A 116 -20.61 16.85 -43.79
N PHE A 117 -19.59 16.24 -44.44
CA PHE A 117 -18.60 15.41 -43.73
C PHE A 117 -17.90 16.16 -42.63
N LYS A 118 -17.47 17.40 -42.88
CA LYS A 118 -16.84 18.22 -41.87
C LYS A 118 -17.74 18.50 -40.66
N ASN A 119 -19.01 18.86 -40.92
CA ASN A 119 -19.97 19.18 -39.86
C ASN A 119 -20.33 17.92 -39.03
N GLU A 120 -20.61 16.80 -39.71
CA GLU A 120 -20.92 15.52 -39.06
C GLU A 120 -19.67 15.00 -38.25
N LEU A 121 -18.46 15.18 -38.77
CA LEU A 121 -17.24 14.80 -38.11
C LEU A 121 -17.06 15.63 -36.81
N ILE A 122 -17.27 16.95 -36.86
CA ILE A 122 -17.13 17.82 -35.66
C ILE A 122 -18.16 17.42 -34.59
N GLN A 123 -19.45 17.35 -34.98
CA GLN A 123 -20.51 16.95 -34.06
C GLN A 123 -20.29 15.54 -33.47
N GLY A 124 -19.88 14.60 -34.34
CA GLY A 124 -19.61 13.24 -33.94
C GLY A 124 -18.43 13.14 -32.96
N ILE A 125 -17.37 13.95 -33.12
CA ILE A 125 -16.23 13.99 -32.19
C ILE A 125 -16.66 14.58 -30.86
N GLU A 126 -17.53 15.59 -30.81
CA GLU A 126 -18.06 16.14 -29.57
C GLU A 126 -18.88 15.08 -28.80
N THR A 127 -19.75 14.34 -29.51
CA THR A 127 -20.51 13.23 -28.93
C THR A 127 -19.56 12.13 -28.42
N LEU A 128 -18.62 11.68 -29.25
CA LEU A 128 -17.61 10.67 -28.88
C LEU A 128 -16.82 11.08 -27.63
N HIS A 129 -16.49 12.37 -27.51
CA HIS A 129 -15.84 12.90 -26.33
C HIS A 129 -16.65 12.67 -25.05
N GLU A 130 -17.93 13.06 -25.05
CA GLU A 130 -18.78 12.89 -23.89
C GLU A 130 -19.02 11.40 -23.55
N ASP A 131 -19.15 10.54 -24.57
CA ASP A 131 -19.32 9.10 -24.40
C ASP A 131 -18.07 8.46 -23.76
N ILE A 132 -16.87 8.75 -24.29
CA ILE A 132 -15.61 8.27 -23.70
C ILE A 132 -15.44 8.80 -22.28
N LYS A 133 -15.73 10.07 -22.03
CA LYS A 133 -15.65 10.70 -20.72
C LYS A 133 -16.58 10.02 -19.72
N TRP A 134 -17.81 9.72 -20.13
CA TRP A 134 -18.76 9.02 -19.29
C TRP A 134 -18.28 7.61 -18.95
N ARG A 135 -17.80 6.85 -19.94
CA ARG A 135 -17.24 5.52 -19.74
C ARG A 135 -16.04 5.53 -18.79
N PHE A 136 -15.15 6.50 -18.95
CA PHE A 136 -13.97 6.63 -18.10
C PHE A 136 -14.35 6.93 -16.66
N ARG A 137 -15.33 7.80 -16.43
CA ARG A 137 -15.85 8.06 -15.08
C ARG A 137 -16.45 6.81 -14.43
N GLU A 138 -17.14 5.97 -15.19
CA GLU A 138 -17.67 4.71 -14.68
C GLU A 138 -16.55 3.71 -14.33
N CYS A 139 -15.52 3.62 -15.15
CA CYS A 139 -14.35 2.80 -14.88
C CYS A 139 -13.61 3.30 -13.63
N GLU A 140 -13.41 4.61 -13.51
CA GLU A 140 -12.77 5.26 -12.36
C GLU A 140 -13.54 4.99 -11.07
N LYS A 141 -14.84 5.18 -11.07
CA LYS A 141 -15.70 4.93 -9.91
C LYS A 141 -15.61 3.48 -9.41
N ARG A 142 -15.52 2.51 -10.32
CA ARG A 142 -15.34 1.09 -9.95
C ARG A 142 -13.95 0.85 -9.36
N PHE A 143 -12.92 1.38 -9.98
CA PHE A 143 -11.55 1.28 -9.49
C PHE A 143 -11.39 1.92 -8.12
N ASP A 144 -11.92 3.12 -7.92
CA ASP A 144 -12.00 3.82 -6.64
C ASP A 144 -12.67 2.96 -5.54
N GLY A 145 -13.76 2.28 -5.90
CA GLY A 145 -14.45 1.38 -4.98
C GLY A 145 -13.56 0.21 -4.54
N GLU A 146 -12.84 -0.42 -5.47
CA GLU A 146 -11.92 -1.52 -5.20
C GLU A 146 -10.74 -1.06 -4.32
N ILE A 147 -10.18 0.12 -4.59
CA ILE A 147 -9.10 0.71 -3.79
C ILE A 147 -9.57 1.11 -2.38
N LYS A 148 -10.73 1.74 -2.24
CA LYS A 148 -11.30 2.09 -0.94
C LYS A 148 -11.54 0.87 -0.07
N GLU A 149 -11.98 -0.23 -0.66
CA GLU A 149 -12.16 -1.48 0.07
C GLU A 149 -10.81 -2.06 0.54
N ALA A 150 -9.77 -2.04 -0.30
CA ALA A 150 -8.43 -2.45 0.09
C ALA A 150 -7.87 -1.59 1.25
N ILE A 151 -8.11 -0.27 1.23
CA ILE A 151 -7.70 0.63 2.32
C ILE A 151 -8.45 0.32 3.62
N LYS A 152 -9.76 0.08 3.57
CA LYS A 152 -10.54 -0.30 4.76
C LYS A 152 -10.04 -1.61 5.37
N GLN A 153 -9.73 -2.60 4.55
CA GLN A 153 -9.15 -3.85 5.02
C GLN A 153 -7.79 -3.63 5.69
N LEU A 154 -6.94 -2.78 5.11
CA LEU A 154 -5.68 -2.37 5.73
C LEU A 154 -5.91 -1.69 7.08
N GLU A 155 -6.79 -0.70 7.14
CA GLU A 155 -7.10 0.03 8.37
C GLU A 155 -7.61 -0.91 9.47
N TYR A 156 -8.50 -1.83 9.14
CA TYR A 156 -8.99 -2.84 10.07
C TYR A 156 -7.85 -3.71 10.61
N ARG A 157 -6.98 -4.23 9.73
CA ARG A 157 -5.84 -5.06 10.12
C ARG A 157 -4.83 -4.32 10.99
N ILE A 158 -4.57 -3.05 10.70
CA ILE A 158 -3.69 -2.23 11.54
C ILE A 158 -4.29 -2.03 12.93
N LYS A 159 -5.58 -1.75 13.04
CA LYS A 159 -6.27 -1.61 14.33
C LYS A 159 -6.22 -2.90 15.13
N ASP A 160 -6.48 -4.03 14.50
CA ASP A 160 -6.43 -5.35 15.12
C ASP A 160 -5.00 -5.68 15.60
N SER A 161 -4.00 -5.44 14.75
CA SER A 161 -2.60 -5.63 15.09
C SER A 161 -2.15 -4.74 16.27
N LEU A 162 -2.56 -3.48 16.29
CA LEU A 162 -2.24 -2.58 17.40
C LEU A 162 -2.93 -3.02 18.71
N ALA A 163 -4.17 -3.53 18.63
CA ALA A 163 -4.86 -4.08 19.79
C ALA A 163 -4.19 -5.36 20.32
N MET A 164 -3.61 -6.18 19.45
CA MET A 164 -2.77 -7.31 19.88
C MET A 164 -1.51 -6.84 20.58
N LEU A 165 -0.83 -5.80 20.06
CA LEU A 165 0.37 -5.24 20.69
C LEU A 165 0.10 -4.69 22.08
N ASP A 166 -1.03 -4.03 22.27
CA ASP A 166 -1.44 -3.50 23.58
C ASP A 166 -1.78 -4.62 24.60
N ARG A 167 -2.04 -5.86 24.11
CA ARG A 167 -2.30 -7.06 24.91
C ARG A 167 -1.07 -7.92 25.18
N ILE A 168 0.06 -7.64 24.56
CA ILE A 168 1.33 -8.32 24.88
C ILE A 168 1.76 -7.84 26.27
N ASN A 169 1.15 -8.42 27.28
CA ASN A 169 1.60 -8.33 28.66
C ASN A 169 2.54 -9.52 28.85
N ILE A 170 3.82 -9.25 29.12
CA ILE A 170 4.72 -10.30 29.59
C ILE A 170 4.26 -10.61 30.99
N ASP A 171 3.28 -11.51 31.09
CA ASP A 171 2.78 -12.02 32.36
C ASP A 171 3.86 -12.95 32.91
N SER A 172 4.75 -12.36 33.73
CA SER A 172 5.79 -13.11 34.43
C SER A 172 5.23 -14.02 35.54
N GLY A 173 3.90 -14.01 35.76
CA GLY A 173 3.30 -14.77 36.87
C GLY A 173 3.80 -14.33 38.27
N PHE A 174 4.51 -13.24 38.34
CA PHE A 174 5.19 -12.76 39.53
C PHE A 174 4.29 -11.73 40.25
N ASP A 175 3.63 -12.19 41.30
CA ASP A 175 2.91 -11.35 42.25
C ASP A 175 3.93 -10.60 43.17
N SER A 176 4.84 -9.83 42.56
CA SER A 176 5.92 -9.14 43.23
C SER A 176 5.68 -7.65 43.49
N GLY A 177 4.48 -7.15 43.11
CA GLY A 177 4.18 -5.71 43.27
C GLY A 177 5.04 -4.80 42.36
N PHE A 178 5.80 -5.34 41.43
CA PHE A 178 6.52 -4.61 40.39
C PHE A 178 5.74 -4.73 39.09
N ASP A 179 5.13 -3.64 38.71
CA ASP A 179 4.49 -3.49 37.40
C ASP A 179 5.60 -3.30 36.36
N PHE A 180 6.12 -4.39 35.80
CA PHE A 180 7.00 -4.37 34.64
C PHE A 180 6.16 -4.11 33.40
N SER A 181 5.77 -2.88 33.18
CA SER A 181 5.31 -2.48 31.85
C SER A 181 6.55 -2.38 30.96
N PHE A 182 6.82 -3.42 30.18
CA PHE A 182 7.76 -3.37 29.08
C PHE A 182 7.18 -2.41 28.02
N ASN A 183 7.57 -1.16 28.15
CA ASN A 183 7.33 -0.17 27.10
C ASN A 183 8.35 -0.48 25.99
N ILE A 184 8.05 -1.48 25.16
CA ILE A 184 8.81 -1.71 23.94
C ILE A 184 8.56 -0.48 23.09
N ASP A 185 9.52 0.44 23.10
CA ASP A 185 9.54 1.55 22.16
C ASP A 185 9.75 0.95 20.77
N SER A 186 8.64 0.59 20.14
CA SER A 186 8.62 0.01 18.79
C SER A 186 9.12 1.00 17.73
N GLY A 187 9.50 2.21 18.14
CA GLY A 187 9.89 3.29 17.24
C GLY A 187 8.76 3.71 16.28
N ILE A 188 7.53 3.23 16.53
CA ILE A 188 6.39 3.46 15.67
C ILE A 188 5.63 4.66 16.20
N ASN A 189 5.62 5.68 15.39
CA ASN A 189 4.64 6.73 15.55
C ASN A 189 3.28 6.17 15.08
N LYS A 190 2.49 5.58 16.01
CA LYS A 190 1.12 5.10 15.74
C LYS A 190 0.30 6.16 15.00
N ILE A 191 0.46 7.43 15.38
CA ILE A 191 -0.18 8.58 14.74
C ILE A 191 0.33 8.78 13.31
N GLY A 192 1.62 8.59 13.04
CA GLY A 192 2.21 8.68 11.71
C GLY A 192 1.71 7.58 10.77
N LEU A 193 1.54 6.35 11.27
CA LEU A 193 0.99 5.24 10.50
C LEU A 193 -0.48 5.50 10.11
N PHE A 194 -1.32 5.94 11.05
CA PHE A 194 -2.70 6.34 10.75
C PHE A 194 -2.78 7.59 9.86
N ALA A 195 -1.87 8.55 10.01
CA ALA A 195 -1.82 9.73 9.16
C ALA A 195 -1.41 9.41 7.72
N SER A 196 -0.51 8.43 7.50
CA SER A 196 -0.15 7.98 6.16
C SER A 196 -1.31 7.30 5.44
N ILE A 197 -2.13 6.51 6.15
CA ILE A 197 -3.34 5.87 5.62
C ILE A 197 -4.44 6.91 5.36
N GLY A 198 -4.65 7.86 6.29
CA GLY A 198 -5.55 8.99 6.10
C GLY A 198 -5.12 9.89 4.95
N GLY A 199 -3.81 10.10 4.77
CA GLY A 199 -3.22 10.80 3.64
C GLY A 199 -3.46 10.09 2.30
N LEU A 200 -3.38 8.76 2.26
CA LEU A 200 -3.74 7.95 1.09
C LEU A 200 -5.24 8.03 0.77
N ALA A 201 -6.11 7.99 1.77
CA ALA A 201 -7.55 8.18 1.58
C ALA A 201 -7.88 9.57 1.04
N LEU A 202 -7.13 10.61 1.45
CA LEU A 202 -7.25 11.97 0.92
C LEU A 202 -6.71 12.09 -0.51
N LEU A 203 -5.62 11.40 -0.85
CA LEU A 203 -5.09 11.32 -2.22
C LEU A 203 -6.07 10.64 -3.18
N LEU A 204 -6.85 9.67 -2.69
CA LEU A 204 -7.92 9.02 -3.44
C LEU A 204 -9.19 9.87 -3.55
N ALA A 205 -9.40 10.82 -2.65
CA ALA A 205 -10.50 11.77 -2.75
C ALA A 205 -10.22 12.92 -3.73
N ALA A 206 -8.94 13.17 -4.06
CA ALA A 206 -8.59 14.05 -5.16
C ALA A 206 -8.86 13.30 -6.47
N PRO A 207 -9.54 13.92 -7.47
CA PRO A 207 -9.70 13.29 -8.76
C PRO A 207 -8.31 13.00 -9.33
N VAL A 208 -7.94 11.72 -9.35
CA VAL A 208 -6.64 11.22 -9.87
C VAL A 208 -6.45 11.64 -11.33
N LEU A 209 -7.51 12.08 -11.92
CA LEU A 209 -7.68 12.30 -13.33
C LEU A 209 -8.14 13.75 -13.53
N GLY A 210 -7.17 14.66 -13.61
CA GLY A 210 -7.42 16.04 -14.01
C GLY A 210 -8.31 16.09 -15.26
N GLU A 211 -9.19 17.10 -15.31
CA GLU A 211 -10.18 17.27 -16.37
C GLU A 211 -9.64 16.96 -17.77
N PHE A 212 -10.47 16.29 -18.54
CA PHE A 212 -10.25 15.92 -19.96
C PHE A 212 -10.03 17.15 -20.88
N ALA A 213 -8.93 17.88 -20.70
CA ALA A 213 -8.56 18.99 -21.60
C ALA A 213 -8.11 18.55 -23.01
N LEU A 214 -8.21 17.24 -23.32
CA LEU A 214 -7.55 16.65 -24.49
C LEU A 214 -8.25 16.85 -25.81
N PHE A 215 -9.54 17.05 -25.81
CA PHE A 215 -10.31 16.97 -27.05
C PHE A 215 -10.36 18.26 -27.86
N GLY A 216 -10.05 19.41 -27.28
CA GLY A 216 -9.91 20.65 -28.05
C GLY A 216 -8.84 20.56 -29.14
N GLY A 217 -7.73 19.85 -28.86
CA GLY A 217 -6.69 19.60 -29.85
C GLY A 217 -7.08 18.57 -30.92
N LEU A 218 -7.96 17.60 -30.61
CA LEU A 218 -8.42 16.58 -31.55
C LEU A 218 -9.40 17.15 -32.59
N VAL A 219 -10.33 18.00 -32.17
CA VAL A 219 -11.24 18.69 -33.09
C VAL A 219 -10.47 19.53 -34.11
N LEU A 220 -9.46 20.28 -33.67
CA LEU A 220 -8.59 21.05 -34.55
C LEU A 220 -7.75 20.18 -35.50
N GLY A 221 -7.27 19.04 -35.02
CA GLY A 221 -6.53 18.06 -35.82
C GLY A 221 -7.42 17.42 -36.90
N ALA A 222 -8.66 17.03 -36.56
CA ALA A 222 -9.63 16.46 -37.49
C ALA A 222 -10.03 17.46 -38.56
N ILE A 223 -10.26 18.74 -38.22
CA ILE A 223 -10.51 19.83 -39.18
C ILE A 223 -9.36 20.00 -40.18
N GLY A 224 -8.11 19.87 -39.71
CA GLY A 224 -6.91 19.95 -40.56
C GLY A 224 -6.82 18.81 -41.59
N ILE A 225 -7.33 17.62 -41.25
CA ILE A 225 -7.34 16.48 -42.16
C ILE A 225 -8.33 16.69 -43.32
N VAL A 226 -9.54 17.24 -43.03
CA VAL A 226 -10.56 17.51 -44.04
C VAL A 226 -10.10 18.52 -45.09
N LYS A 227 -9.21 19.47 -44.74
CA LYS A 227 -8.72 20.50 -45.66
C LYS A 227 -7.75 19.99 -46.74
N SER A 228 -7.16 18.81 -46.61
CA SER A 228 -5.99 18.43 -47.40
C SER A 228 -6.19 17.45 -48.53
N VAL A 229 -7.39 16.86 -48.76
CA VAL A 229 -7.47 15.61 -49.56
C VAL A 229 -8.57 15.54 -50.62
N TRP A 230 -9.35 16.58 -50.90
CA TRP A 230 -10.34 16.47 -51.96
C TRP A 230 -9.83 17.01 -53.32
N SER A 231 -9.56 16.12 -54.27
CA SER A 231 -9.38 16.40 -55.66
C SER A 231 -10.61 16.00 -56.47
N PHE A 232 -10.93 16.77 -57.50
CA PHE A 232 -12.16 16.63 -58.31
C PHE A 232 -12.19 15.34 -59.13
N PHE A 233 -13.38 14.73 -59.29
CA PHE A 233 -13.59 13.52 -60.07
C PHE A 233 -14.78 13.63 -61.01
N ASP A 234 -14.72 12.83 -62.08
CA ASP A 234 -15.66 12.79 -63.20
C ASP A 234 -16.99 12.13 -62.77
N SER A 235 -18.11 12.49 -63.42
CA SER A 235 -19.48 12.30 -62.93
C SER A 235 -20.00 10.85 -62.84
N ASP A 236 -19.44 9.92 -63.60
CA ASP A 236 -19.93 8.54 -63.61
C ASP A 236 -19.45 7.64 -62.47
N TYR A 237 -18.39 8.05 -61.78
CA TYR A 237 -17.83 7.38 -60.63
C TYR A 237 -18.01 8.16 -59.32
N LYS A 238 -18.74 9.26 -59.35
CA LYS A 238 -18.80 10.25 -58.25
C LYS A 238 -19.14 9.62 -56.90
N LYS A 239 -20.20 8.83 -56.78
CA LYS A 239 -20.59 8.20 -55.51
C LYS A 239 -19.56 7.22 -54.94
N SER A 240 -19.01 6.37 -55.81
CA SER A 240 -18.00 5.40 -55.39
C SER A 240 -16.73 6.11 -54.90
N GLN A 241 -16.33 7.18 -55.55
CA GLN A 241 -15.16 7.94 -55.24
C GLN A 241 -15.37 8.80 -53.94
N GLN A 242 -16.55 9.44 -53.82
CA GLN A 242 -16.94 10.15 -52.61
C GLN A 242 -16.90 9.22 -51.38
N ARG A 243 -17.46 8.00 -51.48
CA ARG A 243 -17.39 7.00 -50.40
C ARG A 243 -15.96 6.60 -50.07
N LYS A 244 -15.11 6.37 -51.08
CA LYS A 244 -13.72 5.98 -50.89
C LYS A 244 -12.93 7.06 -50.19
N GLU A 245 -13.03 8.32 -50.62
CA GLU A 245 -12.31 9.44 -50.00
C GLU A 245 -12.85 9.75 -48.59
N MET A 246 -14.19 9.69 -48.40
CA MET A 246 -14.79 9.85 -47.07
C MET A 246 -14.28 8.76 -46.11
N ASN A 247 -14.30 7.48 -46.49
CA ASN A 247 -13.79 6.42 -45.65
C ASN A 247 -12.31 6.62 -45.29
N LYS A 248 -11.46 6.96 -46.27
CA LYS A 248 -10.03 7.22 -46.04
C LYS A 248 -9.80 8.36 -45.04
N ASN A 249 -10.59 9.42 -45.14
CA ASN A 249 -10.48 10.55 -44.20
C ASN A 249 -11.05 10.21 -42.83
N LEU A 250 -12.12 9.45 -42.76
CA LEU A 250 -12.69 8.93 -41.52
C LEU A 250 -11.69 7.99 -40.81
N ASP A 251 -11.06 7.07 -41.55
CA ASP A 251 -10.03 6.18 -41.01
C ASP A 251 -8.87 6.96 -40.40
N LYS A 252 -8.33 7.96 -41.11
CA LYS A 252 -7.27 8.84 -40.60
C LYS A 252 -7.71 9.63 -39.34
N ALA A 253 -8.97 10.09 -39.34
CA ALA A 253 -9.49 10.80 -38.16
C ALA A 253 -9.55 9.86 -36.95
N CYS A 254 -10.10 8.66 -37.13
CA CYS A 254 -10.17 7.65 -36.07
C CYS A 254 -8.80 7.17 -35.58
N GLU A 255 -7.80 7.02 -36.48
CA GLU A 255 -6.43 6.70 -36.10
C GLU A 255 -5.86 7.75 -35.17
N LYS A 256 -5.97 9.05 -35.50
CA LYS A 256 -5.49 10.15 -34.66
C LYS A 256 -6.21 10.22 -33.31
N ILE A 257 -7.52 9.98 -33.30
CA ILE A 257 -8.29 9.91 -32.07
C ILE A 257 -7.79 8.74 -31.20
N ALA A 258 -7.60 7.57 -31.81
CA ALA A 258 -7.11 6.38 -31.14
C ALA A 258 -5.70 6.59 -30.53
N GLU A 259 -4.79 7.25 -31.26
CA GLU A 259 -3.44 7.58 -30.75
C GLU A 259 -3.50 8.52 -29.55
N ALA A 260 -4.34 9.55 -29.60
CA ALA A 260 -4.49 10.48 -28.49
C ALA A 260 -5.14 9.83 -27.27
N VAL A 261 -6.13 8.97 -27.47
CA VAL A 261 -6.74 8.18 -26.39
C VAL A 261 -5.74 7.22 -25.79
N LYS A 262 -4.93 6.50 -26.58
CA LYS A 262 -3.84 5.65 -26.08
C LYS A 262 -2.85 6.43 -25.21
N SER A 263 -2.39 7.57 -25.68
CA SER A 263 -1.47 8.43 -24.92
C SER A 263 -2.06 8.82 -23.56
N ARG A 264 -3.37 9.07 -23.52
CA ARG A 264 -4.03 9.41 -22.26
C ARG A 264 -4.18 8.22 -21.33
N ILE A 265 -4.56 7.05 -21.87
CA ILE A 265 -4.64 5.81 -21.07
C ILE A 265 -3.28 5.47 -20.45
N GLU A 266 -2.16 5.68 -21.15
CA GLU A 266 -0.83 5.51 -20.57
C GLU A 266 -0.56 6.49 -19.40
N SER A 267 -1.08 7.71 -19.47
CA SER A 267 -1.01 8.64 -18.33
C SER A 267 -1.82 8.14 -17.12
N TYR A 268 -3.02 7.60 -17.35
CA TYR A 268 -3.84 6.98 -16.30
C TYR A 268 -3.16 5.76 -15.70
N LYS A 269 -2.57 4.92 -16.53
CA LYS A 269 -1.80 3.75 -16.09
C LYS A 269 -0.66 4.15 -15.16
N LYS A 270 0.07 5.21 -15.50
CA LYS A 270 1.14 5.74 -14.64
C LYS A 270 0.60 6.21 -13.29
N GLY A 271 -0.46 7.03 -13.27
CA GLY A 271 -1.07 7.52 -12.04
C GLY A 271 -1.62 6.39 -11.16
N ALA A 272 -2.32 5.42 -11.75
CA ALA A 272 -2.81 4.25 -11.03
C ALA A 272 -1.66 3.39 -10.47
N SER A 273 -0.55 3.26 -11.21
CA SER A 273 0.63 2.52 -10.73
C SER A 273 1.28 3.24 -9.54
N GLU A 274 1.50 4.54 -9.61
CA GLU A 274 2.06 5.33 -8.51
C GLU A 274 1.21 5.23 -7.24
N MET A 275 -0.11 5.30 -7.38
CA MET A 275 -1.05 5.15 -6.26
C MET A 275 -0.96 3.76 -5.61
N ILE A 276 -0.94 2.71 -6.41
CA ILE A 276 -0.84 1.33 -5.91
C ILE A 276 0.50 1.06 -5.24
N GLU A 277 1.61 1.55 -5.79
CA GLU A 277 2.92 1.41 -5.15
C GLU A 277 2.99 2.14 -3.80
N ASN A 278 2.38 3.31 -3.68
CA ASN A 278 2.27 4.01 -2.40
C ASN A 278 1.44 3.22 -1.36
N LEU A 279 0.35 2.58 -1.79
CA LEU A 279 -0.44 1.68 -0.94
C LEU A 279 0.38 0.47 -0.48
N LYS A 280 1.08 -0.20 -1.40
CA LYS A 280 1.94 -1.34 -1.07
C LYS A 280 3.04 -0.97 -0.09
N ALA A 281 3.66 0.20 -0.24
CA ALA A 281 4.66 0.71 0.70
C ALA A 281 4.07 0.87 2.11
N SER A 282 2.88 1.44 2.23
CA SER A 282 2.19 1.60 3.54
C SER A 282 1.85 0.26 4.19
N PHE A 283 1.49 -0.77 3.41
CA PHE A 283 1.32 -2.13 3.93
C PHE A 283 2.65 -2.71 4.44
N ASN A 284 3.76 -2.44 3.75
CA ASN A 284 5.07 -2.94 4.16
C ASN A 284 5.55 -2.33 5.48
N ASP A 285 5.20 -1.09 5.77
CA ASP A 285 5.56 -0.41 7.03
C ASP A 285 5.03 -1.16 8.26
N LEU A 286 3.87 -1.81 8.15
CA LEU A 286 3.33 -2.64 9.22
C LEU A 286 4.21 -3.88 9.48
N ILE A 287 4.71 -4.53 8.42
CA ILE A 287 5.62 -5.67 8.55
C ILE A 287 6.90 -5.26 9.24
N VAL A 288 7.51 -4.16 8.80
CA VAL A 288 8.75 -3.60 9.39
C VAL A 288 8.57 -3.30 10.86
N CYS A 289 7.39 -2.84 11.25
CA CYS A 289 7.03 -2.61 12.64
C CYS A 289 7.17 -3.88 13.49
N TYR A 290 6.52 -4.95 13.11
CA TYR A 290 6.57 -6.21 13.85
C TYR A 290 7.96 -6.84 13.85
N GLU A 291 8.70 -6.72 12.75
CA GLU A 291 10.09 -7.19 12.68
C GLU A 291 10.99 -6.45 13.68
N ARG A 292 10.86 -5.13 13.80
CA ARG A 292 11.58 -4.34 14.81
C ARG A 292 11.22 -4.73 16.26
N MET A 293 9.95 -5.03 16.51
CA MET A 293 9.54 -5.53 17.82
C MET A 293 10.19 -6.88 18.14
N ARG A 294 10.17 -7.80 17.15
CA ARG A 294 10.84 -9.08 17.28
C ARG A 294 12.33 -8.94 17.62
N GLU A 295 13.02 -8.08 16.88
CA GLU A 295 14.45 -7.76 17.13
C GLU A 295 14.67 -7.17 18.53
N GLY A 296 13.78 -6.27 18.97
CA GLY A 296 13.85 -5.70 20.31
C GLY A 296 13.68 -6.75 21.41
N LEU A 297 12.75 -7.70 21.25
CA LEU A 297 12.56 -8.82 22.18
C LEU A 297 13.76 -9.76 22.21
N ILE A 298 14.33 -10.11 21.05
CA ILE A 298 15.54 -10.93 20.95
C ILE A 298 16.67 -10.26 21.72
N LYS A 299 16.91 -8.97 21.50
CA LYS A 299 17.95 -8.22 22.20
C LYS A 299 17.72 -8.18 23.72
N ALA A 300 16.48 -8.00 24.16
CA ALA A 300 16.15 -8.06 25.58
C ALA A 300 16.46 -9.44 26.19
N GLY A 301 16.17 -10.52 25.45
CA GLY A 301 16.55 -11.87 25.84
C GLY A 301 18.06 -12.07 25.96
N GLU A 302 18.84 -11.53 25.03
CA GLU A 302 20.32 -11.54 25.09
C GLU A 302 20.86 -10.76 26.31
N ASP A 303 20.29 -9.59 26.58
CA ASP A 303 20.68 -8.78 27.75
C ASP A 303 20.37 -9.52 29.07
N LEU A 304 19.22 -10.20 29.16
CA LEU A 304 18.87 -11.06 30.30
C LEU A 304 19.84 -12.24 30.47
N TRP A 305 20.24 -12.88 29.36
CA TRP A 305 21.23 -13.95 29.38
C TRP A 305 22.59 -13.47 29.90
N HIS A 306 23.04 -12.28 29.51
CA HIS A 306 24.25 -11.66 30.06
C HIS A 306 24.12 -11.37 31.53
N LEU A 307 22.95 -10.89 31.99
CA LEU A 307 22.69 -10.65 33.41
C LEU A 307 22.73 -11.96 34.22
N ASP A 308 22.09 -13.02 33.72
CA ASP A 308 22.13 -14.37 34.32
C ASP A 308 23.57 -14.86 34.55
N ASN A 309 24.39 -14.79 33.51
CA ASN A 309 25.80 -15.19 33.60
C ASN A 309 26.60 -14.36 34.61
N ARG A 310 26.36 -13.06 34.69
CA ARG A 310 27.02 -12.18 35.68
C ARG A 310 26.63 -12.55 37.10
N ILE A 311 25.36 -12.82 37.38
CA ILE A 311 24.88 -13.22 38.69
C ILE A 311 25.48 -14.58 39.07
N LYS A 312 25.46 -15.58 38.17
CA LYS A 312 26.06 -16.90 38.41
C LYS A 312 27.59 -16.82 38.70
N THR A 313 28.29 -15.97 37.96
CA THR A 313 29.74 -15.75 38.18
C THR A 313 30.01 -15.09 39.55
N THR A 314 29.19 -14.12 39.94
CA THR A 314 29.30 -13.44 41.25
C THR A 314 29.05 -14.42 42.39
N LEU A 315 28.09 -15.32 42.25
CA LEU A 315 27.82 -16.38 43.24
C LEU A 315 29.00 -17.34 43.39
N LYS A 316 29.60 -17.79 42.28
CA LYS A 316 30.75 -18.69 42.27
C LYS A 316 31.97 -18.05 42.95
N ASN A 317 32.29 -16.80 42.62
CA ASN A 317 33.43 -16.09 43.16
C ASN A 317 33.31 -15.81 44.70
N LYS A 318 32.09 -15.69 45.20
CA LYS A 318 31.87 -15.54 46.66
C LYS A 318 31.88 -16.88 47.41
N GLY A 319 31.56 -18.01 46.71
CA GLY A 319 31.67 -19.35 47.32
C GLY A 319 33.12 -19.82 47.50
N THR A 320 34.06 -19.31 46.72
CA THR A 320 35.49 -19.64 46.81
C THR A 320 36.28 -18.80 47.84
N CYS A 321 35.68 -17.77 48.41
CA CYS A 321 36.32 -16.97 49.46
C CYS A 321 36.10 -17.53 50.88
N ASN A 322 35.40 -18.67 51.03
CA ASN A 322 35.10 -19.32 52.30
C ASN A 322 35.81 -20.67 52.52
N GLU A 323 36.78 -21.03 51.65
CA GLU A 323 37.76 -22.11 51.90
C GLU A 323 39.12 -21.47 52.28
#